data_86337a071891b300c7acabcca32d4924
#
_entry.id   86337a071891b300c7acabcca32d4924
#
_cell.length_a   1.000
_cell.length_b   1.000
_cell.length_c   1.000
_cell.angle_alpha   90.00
_cell.angle_beta   90.00
_cell.angle_gamma   90.00
#
_symmetry.space_group_name_H-M   'P 1'
#
loop_
_entity.id
_entity.type
_entity.pdbx_description
1 polymer ?
#
loop_
_entity_poly.entity_id
_entity_poly.type
_entity_poly.pdbx_seq_one_letter_code
_entity_poly.pdbx_strand_id
1 'polypeptide(L)'
;MRIAVIGSGISGLASAYLLHPHADVHIFERDSRVGGHSHTVDADFNGVKVPVDTGFIVFNPLNYPNLVSMFERLDVPWIDTDMSFA
;
A
#
# COMPACT_ATOMS: atom_id res chain seq x y z
N MET A 1 1.45 -18.71 -18.46
CA MET A 1 0.96 -19.18 -17.17
C MET A 1 -0.05 -18.19 -16.63
N ARG A 2 -1.13 -18.66 -16.12
CA ARG A 2 -2.13 -17.83 -15.43
C ARG A 2 -1.97 -17.97 -13.93
N ILE A 3 -1.98 -16.84 -13.24
CA ILE A 3 -1.84 -16.79 -11.78
C ILE A 3 -2.98 -15.98 -11.21
N ALA A 4 -3.67 -16.54 -10.21
CA ALA A 4 -4.68 -15.82 -9.44
C ALA A 4 -4.06 -15.32 -8.14
N VAL A 5 -4.23 -14.04 -7.85
CA VAL A 5 -3.80 -13.43 -6.60
C VAL A 5 -5.06 -13.08 -5.81
N ILE A 6 -5.18 -13.64 -4.63
CA ILE A 6 -6.35 -13.44 -3.78
C ILE A 6 -6.06 -12.34 -2.77
N GLY A 7 -6.81 -11.27 -2.87
CA GLY A 7 -6.64 -10.09 -2.05
C GLY A 7 -5.79 -9.02 -2.69
N SER A 8 -6.14 -7.77 -2.49
CA SER A 8 -5.44 -6.59 -3.03
C SER A 8 -4.84 -5.72 -1.92
N GLY A 9 -4.47 -6.32 -0.80
CA GLY A 9 -3.61 -5.69 0.18
C GLY A 9 -2.18 -5.60 -0.33
N ILE A 10 -1.26 -5.16 0.49
CA ILE A 10 0.14 -4.94 0.07
C ILE A 10 0.79 -6.22 -0.46
N SER A 11 0.54 -7.36 0.16
CA SER A 11 1.12 -8.63 -0.29
C SER A 11 0.61 -9.04 -1.67
N GLY A 12 -0.70 -8.92 -1.89
CA GLY A 12 -1.31 -9.25 -3.18
C GLY A 12 -0.87 -8.33 -4.29
N LEU A 13 -0.89 -7.01 -4.04
CA LEU A 13 -0.47 -6.03 -5.03
C LEU A 13 1.02 -6.13 -5.35
N ALA A 14 1.87 -6.33 -4.35
CA ALA A 14 3.30 -6.50 -4.56
C ALA A 14 3.62 -7.76 -5.35
N SER A 15 2.96 -8.87 -5.03
CA SER A 15 3.11 -10.12 -5.76
C SER A 15 2.69 -9.96 -7.22
N ALA A 16 1.55 -9.33 -7.48
CA ALA A 16 1.07 -9.07 -8.83
C ALA A 16 2.04 -8.18 -9.60
N TYR A 17 2.55 -7.13 -8.98
CA TYR A 17 3.52 -6.23 -9.60
C TYR A 17 4.78 -6.97 -10.06
N LEU A 18 5.29 -7.87 -9.21
CA LEU A 18 6.50 -8.61 -9.54
C LEU A 18 6.26 -9.72 -10.58
N LEU A 19 5.06 -10.26 -10.63
CA LEU A 19 4.74 -11.39 -11.50
C LEU A 19 4.20 -10.99 -12.87
N HIS A 20 3.56 -9.81 -12.99
CA HIS A 20 2.86 -9.45 -14.22
C HIS A 20 3.74 -9.40 -15.48
N PRO A 21 5.06 -9.12 -15.43
CA PRO A 21 5.88 -9.20 -16.64
C PRO A 21 6.11 -10.62 -17.14
N HIS A 22 5.86 -11.64 -16.30
CA HIS A 22 6.19 -13.04 -16.56
C HIS A 22 4.97 -13.95 -16.70
N ALA A 23 3.80 -13.47 -16.35
CA ALA A 23 2.59 -14.29 -16.31
C ALA A 23 1.34 -13.44 -16.52
N ASP A 24 0.24 -14.11 -16.85
CA ASP A 24 -1.08 -13.50 -16.90
C ASP A 24 -1.65 -13.50 -15.47
N VAL A 25 -1.63 -12.35 -14.81
CA VAL A 25 -1.99 -12.22 -13.40
C VAL A 25 -3.36 -11.60 -13.26
N HIS A 26 -4.21 -12.25 -12.48
CA HIS A 26 -5.56 -11.79 -12.14
C HIS A 26 -5.68 -11.63 -10.64
N ILE A 27 -6.12 -10.45 -10.19
CA ILE A 27 -6.32 -10.15 -8.78
C ILE A 27 -7.80 -10.22 -8.46
N PHE A 28 -8.13 -10.94 -7.40
CA PHE A 28 -9.50 -11.09 -6.92
C PHE A 28 -9.62 -10.42 -5.55
N GLU A 29 -10.49 -9.44 -5.46
CA GLU A 29 -10.74 -8.70 -4.23
C GLU A 29 -12.20 -8.86 -3.79
N ARG A 30 -12.40 -9.25 -2.53
CA ARG A 30 -13.73 -9.44 -1.96
C ARG A 30 -14.44 -8.11 -1.70
N ASP A 31 -13.70 -7.08 -1.31
CA ASP A 31 -14.26 -5.77 -0.98
C ASP A 31 -14.40 -4.90 -2.23
N SER A 32 -15.19 -3.84 -2.12
CA SER A 32 -15.38 -2.88 -3.20
C SER A 32 -14.17 -1.96 -3.43
N ARG A 33 -13.16 -2.05 -2.57
CA ARG A 33 -11.97 -1.21 -2.57
C ARG A 33 -10.73 -2.09 -2.60
N VAL A 34 -9.71 -1.69 -3.37
CA VAL A 34 -8.38 -2.31 -3.33
C VAL A 34 -7.51 -1.65 -2.25
N GLY A 35 -6.43 -2.31 -1.86
CA GLY A 35 -5.44 -1.77 -0.93
C GLY A 35 -5.40 -2.41 0.45
N GLY A 36 -6.46 -3.11 0.86
CA GLY A 36 -6.49 -3.77 2.16
C GLY A 36 -6.34 -2.77 3.32
N HIS A 37 -5.37 -3.00 4.20
CA HIS A 37 -5.09 -2.10 5.33
C HIS A 37 -4.47 -0.77 4.90
N SER A 38 -3.90 -0.68 3.70
CA SER A 38 -3.43 0.59 3.15
C SER A 38 -4.63 1.37 2.63
N HIS A 39 -5.02 2.41 3.32
CA HIS A 39 -6.23 3.16 3.00
C HIS A 39 -6.09 4.62 3.36
N THR A 40 -5.99 5.47 2.35
CA THR A 40 -5.99 6.91 2.52
C THR A 40 -7.38 7.43 2.20
N VAL A 41 -7.94 8.20 3.11
CA VAL A 41 -9.28 8.78 3.01
C VAL A 41 -9.16 10.30 2.94
N ASP A 42 -9.90 10.91 2.02
CA ASP A 42 -10.00 12.36 1.98
C ASP A 42 -10.95 12.85 3.07
N ALA A 43 -10.40 13.55 4.06
CA ALA A 43 -11.18 14.17 5.11
C ALA A 43 -11.51 15.61 4.72
N ASP A 44 -12.76 16.01 4.91
CA ASP A 44 -13.20 17.37 4.67
C ASP A 44 -12.98 18.18 5.95
N PHE A 45 -12.08 19.15 5.88
CA PHE A 45 -11.76 20.00 7.00
C PHE A 45 -11.98 21.47 6.60
N ASN A 46 -13.09 22.05 7.03
CA ASN A 46 -13.49 23.42 6.71
C ASN A 46 -13.51 23.70 5.20
N GLY A 47 -14.02 22.74 4.41
CA GLY A 47 -14.10 22.89 2.95
C GLY A 47 -12.82 22.50 2.21
N VAL A 48 -11.76 22.13 2.92
CA VAL A 48 -10.50 21.67 2.33
C VAL A 48 -10.41 20.15 2.50
N LYS A 49 -10.16 19.44 1.40
CA LYS A 49 -9.95 18.00 1.46
C LYS A 49 -8.51 17.69 1.81
N VAL A 50 -8.31 16.90 2.86
CA VAL A 50 -7.00 16.50 3.35
C VAL A 50 -6.91 14.99 3.28
N PRO A 51 -5.90 14.41 2.60
CA PRO A 51 -5.70 12.97 2.60
C PRO A 51 -5.24 12.49 3.98
N VAL A 52 -5.91 11.48 4.52
CA VAL A 52 -5.61 10.91 5.83
C VAL A 52 -5.38 9.41 5.67
N ASP A 53 -4.22 8.95 6.08
CA ASP A 53 -3.90 7.53 6.11
C ASP A 53 -4.61 6.88 7.28
N THR A 54 -5.38 5.82 6.97
CA THR A 54 -6.09 5.05 7.96
C THR A 54 -5.54 3.67 8.07
N GLY A 55 -5.30 2.90 8.76
CA GLY A 55 -4.73 1.56 8.77
C GLY A 55 -3.23 1.61 8.89
N PHE A 56 -2.52 1.31 7.82
CA PHE A 56 -1.06 1.34 7.82
C PHE A 56 -0.59 2.78 7.62
N ILE A 57 -0.01 3.38 8.65
CA ILE A 57 0.35 4.80 8.64
C ILE A 57 1.85 5.05 8.85
N VAL A 58 2.58 4.12 9.45
CA VAL A 58 4.02 4.30 9.74
C VAL A 58 4.79 3.04 9.40
N PHE A 59 6.04 3.23 9.02
CA PHE A 59 6.99 2.14 8.83
C PHE A 59 8.40 2.61 9.18
N ASN A 60 9.32 1.67 9.25
CA ASN A 60 10.69 1.91 9.67
C ASN A 60 11.61 1.17 8.69
N PRO A 61 12.57 1.86 8.05
CA PRO A 61 13.41 1.23 7.04
C PRO A 61 14.20 0.01 7.54
N LEU A 62 14.55 -0.02 8.82
CA LEU A 62 15.29 -1.13 9.40
C LEU A 62 14.46 -2.41 9.44
N ASN A 63 13.18 -2.30 9.81
CA ASN A 63 12.28 -3.44 9.97
C ASN A 63 11.49 -3.78 8.70
N TYR A 64 11.46 -2.88 7.71
CA TYR A 64 10.71 -3.03 6.48
C TYR A 64 11.59 -2.84 5.24
N PRO A 65 12.69 -3.59 5.09
CA PRO A 65 13.63 -3.34 3.98
C PRO A 65 13.00 -3.63 2.61
N ASN A 66 12.13 -4.61 2.50
CA ASN A 66 11.47 -4.94 1.23
C ASN A 66 10.43 -3.90 0.85
N LEU A 67 9.73 -3.34 1.82
CA LEU A 67 8.77 -2.25 1.59
C LEU A 67 9.49 -1.00 1.10
N VAL A 68 10.61 -0.63 1.73
CA VAL A 68 11.42 0.51 1.31
C VAL A 68 11.94 0.32 -0.11
N SER A 69 12.43 -0.87 -0.44
CA SER A 69 12.90 -1.19 -1.78
C SER A 69 11.79 -1.03 -2.82
N MET A 70 10.57 -1.46 -2.51
CA MET A 70 9.43 -1.30 -3.39
C MET A 70 9.04 0.18 -3.54
N PHE A 71 9.04 0.94 -2.47
CA PHE A 71 8.74 2.38 -2.52
C PHE A 71 9.74 3.13 -3.39
N GLU A 72 11.03 2.80 -3.28
CA GLU A 72 12.07 3.40 -4.13
C GLU A 72 11.84 3.06 -5.61
N ARG A 73 11.53 1.81 -5.90
CA ARG A 73 11.26 1.35 -7.28
C ARG A 73 10.04 2.04 -7.88
N LEU A 74 9.03 2.33 -7.09
CA LEU A 74 7.77 2.94 -7.53
C LEU A 74 7.74 4.45 -7.36
N ASP A 75 8.81 5.06 -6.84
CA ASP A 75 8.89 6.48 -6.52
C ASP A 75 7.78 6.93 -5.56
N VAL A 76 7.49 6.12 -4.55
CA VAL A 76 6.50 6.46 -3.53
C VAL A 76 7.16 7.35 -2.48
N PRO A 77 6.66 8.58 -2.26
CA PRO A 77 7.24 9.46 -1.26
C PRO A 77 6.81 9.06 0.15
N TRP A 78 7.70 9.31 1.11
CA TRP A 78 7.37 9.23 2.53
C TRP A 78 8.04 10.36 3.28
N ILE A 79 7.59 10.61 4.50
CA ILE A 79 8.16 11.63 5.37
C ILE A 79 8.59 11.01 6.70
N ASP A 80 9.62 11.59 7.30
CA ASP A 80 10.05 11.20 8.63
C ASP A 80 9.07 11.72 9.67
N THR A 81 8.70 10.86 10.62
CA THR A 81 7.79 11.22 11.69
C THR A 81 8.32 10.71 13.03
N ASP A 82 7.84 11.30 14.11
CA ASP A 82 8.05 10.83 15.45
C ASP A 82 6.77 10.23 16.01
N MET A 83 6.86 9.02 16.57
CA MET A 83 5.79 8.46 17.38
C MET A 83 6.23 8.46 18.83
N SER A 84 5.60 9.28 19.63
CA SER A 84 5.86 9.33 21.07
C SER A 84 4.60 9.03 21.86
N PHE A 85 4.77 8.32 22.96
CA PHE A 85 3.68 8.02 23.88
C PHE A 85 3.87 8.89 25.12
N ALA A 86 2.86 9.65 25.41
CA ALA A 86 2.86 10.49 26.64
C ALA A 86 2.22 9.73 27.81
#